data_5566f7c61dd7af355ed40c055351a611
#
_entry.id   5566f7c61dd7af355ed40c055351a611
#
_cell.length_a   1.000
_cell.length_b   1.000
_cell.length_c   1.000
_cell.angle_alpha   90.00
_cell.angle_beta   90.00
_cell.angle_gamma   90.00
#
_symmetry.space_group_name_H-M   'P 1'
#
loop_
_entity.id
_entity.type
_entity.pdbx_description
1 polymer ?
#
loop_
_entity_poly.entity_id
_entity_poly.type
_entity_poly.pdbx_seq_one_letter_code
_entity_poly.pdbx_strand_id
1 'polypeptide(L)'
;MAAKPFQWPGRRINDPAHDMLAAFLVMDIQRNPEWARELADRIEQVQIGKLPVWERIGNAYRLELTRKGALIEDLVDEESAVQTISLVEFCNAVDAWIEAFGK
;
A
#
# COMPACT_ATOMS: atom_id res chain seq x y z
N MET A 1 4.45 19.35 -16.63
CA MET A 1 4.18 19.61 -15.21
C MET A 1 4.10 18.29 -14.46
N ALA A 2 4.87 18.15 -13.41
CA ALA A 2 4.86 16.91 -12.65
C ALA A 2 3.53 16.76 -11.89
N ALA A 3 2.94 15.59 -11.92
CA ALA A 3 1.76 15.29 -11.13
C ALA A 3 2.12 15.35 -9.65
N LYS A 4 1.22 15.86 -8.83
CA LYS A 4 1.41 15.84 -7.40
C LYS A 4 1.39 14.38 -6.91
N PRO A 5 2.28 13.99 -6.00
CA PRO A 5 2.20 12.66 -5.41
C PRO A 5 0.89 12.50 -4.64
N PHE A 6 0.39 11.26 -4.60
CA PHE A 6 -0.85 10.98 -3.89
C PHE A 6 -0.70 11.29 -2.40
N GLN A 7 -1.67 12.00 -1.85
CA GLN A 7 -1.68 12.39 -0.44
C GLN A 7 -2.86 11.74 0.29
N TRP A 8 -2.67 11.47 1.57
CA TRP A 8 -3.73 11.00 2.47
C TRP A 8 -3.52 11.62 3.84
N PRO A 9 -4.57 11.69 4.67
CA PRO A 9 -4.42 12.19 6.03
C PRO A 9 -3.40 11.34 6.80
N GLY A 10 -2.40 12.00 7.36
CA GLY A 10 -1.34 11.31 8.10
C GLY A 10 -0.09 10.97 7.30
N ARG A 11 -0.09 11.24 5.98
CA ARG A 11 1.12 11.02 5.18
C ARG A 11 2.24 11.95 5.65
N ARG A 12 3.40 11.36 5.94
CA ARG A 12 4.60 12.13 6.30
C ARG A 12 5.43 12.44 5.06
N ILE A 13 5.82 13.71 4.94
CA ILE A 13 6.66 14.18 3.84
C ILE A 13 8.09 13.70 4.06
N ASN A 14 8.76 13.26 3.00
CA ASN A 14 10.14 12.75 3.03
C ASN A 14 10.32 11.48 3.86
N ASP A 15 9.23 10.74 4.07
CA ASP A 15 9.27 9.42 4.70
C ASP A 15 9.35 8.36 3.60
N PRO A 16 10.48 7.61 3.51
CA PRO A 16 10.64 6.61 2.45
C PRO A 16 9.55 5.56 2.42
N ALA A 17 9.02 5.15 3.58
CA ALA A 17 7.94 4.17 3.63
C ALA A 17 6.65 4.73 3.03
N HIS A 18 6.33 5.98 3.36
CA HIS A 18 5.15 6.64 2.81
C HIS A 18 5.30 6.92 1.32
N ASP A 19 6.50 7.31 0.89
CA ASP A 19 6.77 7.53 -0.54
C ASP A 19 6.63 6.23 -1.33
N MET A 20 7.13 5.12 -0.80
CA MET A 20 7.01 3.81 -1.45
C MET A 20 5.55 3.33 -1.48
N LEU A 21 4.80 3.58 -0.41
CA LEU A 21 3.37 3.25 -0.37
C LEU A 21 2.60 4.02 -1.45
N ALA A 22 2.86 5.31 -1.60
CA ALA A 22 2.22 6.11 -2.65
C ALA A 22 2.54 5.56 -4.04
N ALA A 23 3.80 5.22 -4.29
CA ALA A 23 4.23 4.65 -5.56
C ALA A 23 3.57 3.28 -5.82
N PHE A 24 3.48 2.44 -4.78
CA PHE A 24 2.79 1.15 -4.86
C PHE A 24 1.33 1.31 -5.30
N LEU A 25 0.61 2.25 -4.70
CA LEU A 25 -0.79 2.49 -5.06
C LEU A 25 -0.92 2.93 -6.52
N VAL A 26 -0.07 3.85 -6.96
CA VAL A 26 -0.09 4.37 -8.33
C VAL A 26 0.29 3.28 -9.35
N MET A 27 1.34 2.52 -9.07
CA MET A 27 1.93 1.59 -10.03
C MET A 27 1.26 0.21 -10.06
N ASP A 28 0.86 -0.30 -8.90
CA ASP A 28 0.36 -1.69 -8.79
C ASP A 28 -1.15 -1.77 -8.57
N ILE A 29 -1.73 -0.90 -7.77
CA ILE A 29 -3.19 -0.91 -7.56
C ILE A 29 -3.88 -0.10 -8.65
N GLN A 30 -3.30 1.04 -9.01
CA GLN A 30 -3.80 1.88 -10.07
C GLN A 30 -5.23 2.36 -9.75
N ARG A 31 -6.00 2.73 -10.75
CA ARG A 31 -7.39 3.14 -10.57
C ARG A 31 -8.36 1.98 -10.78
N ASN A 32 -7.94 0.80 -10.34
CA ASN A 32 -8.77 -0.40 -10.44
C ASN A 32 -9.55 -0.59 -9.13
N PRO A 33 -10.86 -0.33 -9.12
CA PRO A 33 -11.63 -0.39 -7.87
C PRO A 33 -11.72 -1.79 -7.30
N GLU A 34 -11.69 -2.83 -8.13
CA GLU A 34 -11.72 -4.21 -7.65
C GLU A 34 -10.45 -4.56 -6.89
N TRP A 35 -9.29 -4.16 -7.41
CA TRP A 35 -8.00 -4.40 -6.75
C TRP A 35 -7.89 -3.63 -5.44
N ALA A 36 -8.38 -2.40 -5.43
CA ALA A 36 -8.35 -1.58 -4.21
C ALA A 36 -9.25 -2.17 -3.13
N ARG A 37 -10.44 -2.66 -3.49
CA ARG A 37 -11.37 -3.30 -2.56
C ARG A 37 -10.82 -4.62 -2.04
N GLU A 38 -10.22 -5.43 -2.91
CA GLU A 38 -9.58 -6.66 -2.48
C GLU A 38 -8.48 -6.37 -1.46
N LEU A 39 -7.66 -5.37 -1.72
CA LEU A 39 -6.61 -4.97 -0.80
C LEU A 39 -7.19 -4.56 0.56
N ALA A 40 -8.25 -3.75 0.57
CA ALA A 40 -8.91 -3.34 1.80
C ALA A 40 -9.46 -4.56 2.58
N ASP A 41 -10.07 -5.51 1.88
CA ASP A 41 -10.59 -6.74 2.50
C ASP A 41 -9.47 -7.57 3.11
N ARG A 42 -8.34 -7.70 2.43
CA ARG A 42 -7.20 -8.47 2.95
C ARG A 42 -6.59 -7.81 4.18
N ILE A 43 -6.50 -6.49 4.18
CA ILE A 43 -6.04 -5.76 5.37
C ILE A 43 -6.94 -6.10 6.56
N GLU A 44 -8.25 -6.02 6.38
CA GLU A 44 -9.20 -6.34 7.45
C GLU A 44 -9.04 -7.77 7.95
N GLN A 45 -8.92 -8.73 7.04
CA GLN A 45 -8.76 -10.15 7.40
C GLN A 45 -7.49 -10.40 8.20
N VAL A 46 -6.41 -9.70 7.87
CA VAL A 46 -5.17 -9.79 8.64
C VAL A 46 -5.33 -9.12 10.01
N GLN A 47 -5.98 -7.96 10.06
CA GLN A 47 -6.20 -7.23 11.32
C GLN A 47 -7.02 -8.05 12.33
N ILE A 48 -8.08 -8.72 11.86
CA ILE A 48 -8.94 -9.51 12.73
C ILE A 48 -8.44 -10.93 12.95
N GLY A 49 -7.31 -11.29 12.37
CA GLY A 49 -6.66 -12.59 12.61
C GLY A 49 -7.18 -13.75 11.79
N LYS A 50 -8.00 -13.50 10.76
CA LYS A 50 -8.46 -14.56 9.85
C LYS A 50 -7.35 -15.02 8.92
N LEU A 51 -6.43 -14.12 8.55
CA LEU A 51 -5.26 -14.44 7.75
C LEU A 51 -4.01 -14.10 8.54
N PRO A 52 -3.10 -15.07 8.77
CA PRO A 52 -1.82 -14.75 9.43
C PRO A 52 -0.90 -13.93 8.54
N VAL A 53 -0.97 -14.14 7.23
CA VAL A 53 -0.15 -13.43 6.24
C VAL A 53 -0.89 -13.41 4.91
N TRP A 54 -0.68 -12.34 4.15
CA TRP A 54 -1.14 -12.25 2.76
C TRP A 54 -0.09 -11.56 1.94
N GLU A 55 0.19 -12.13 0.76
CA GLU A 55 1.22 -11.62 -0.13
C GLU A 55 0.62 -11.28 -1.49
N ARG A 56 1.07 -10.18 -2.08
CA ARG A 56 0.73 -9.79 -3.44
C ARG A 56 1.99 -9.42 -4.19
N ILE A 57 2.18 -10.04 -5.35
CA ILE A 57 3.27 -9.68 -6.26
C ILE A 57 2.64 -8.98 -7.45
N GLY A 58 2.96 -7.69 -7.59
CA GLY A 58 2.44 -6.88 -8.68
C GLY A 58 3.49 -6.61 -9.76
N ASN A 59 3.26 -5.54 -10.53
CA ASN A 59 4.16 -5.19 -11.62
C ASN A 59 5.49 -4.64 -11.13
N ALA A 60 5.47 -3.85 -10.07
CA ALA A 60 6.66 -3.15 -9.58
C ALA A 60 6.99 -3.46 -8.13
N TYR A 61 6.05 -3.96 -7.35
CA TYR A 61 6.22 -4.15 -5.90
C TYR A 61 5.70 -5.48 -5.41
N ARG A 62 6.36 -5.99 -4.36
CA ARG A 62 5.84 -7.11 -3.56
C ARG A 62 5.32 -6.54 -2.25
N LEU A 63 4.12 -6.93 -1.89
CA LEU A 63 3.48 -6.54 -0.64
C LEU A 63 3.28 -7.76 0.23
N GLU A 64 3.63 -7.67 1.50
CA GLU A 64 3.33 -8.69 2.50
C GLU A 64 2.61 -8.04 3.67
N LEU A 65 1.43 -8.54 3.98
CA LEU A 65 0.64 -8.09 5.12
C LEU A 65 0.72 -9.10 6.24
N THR A 66 1.07 -8.65 7.44
CA THR A 66 1.02 -9.43 8.67
C THR A 66 0.47 -8.52 9.77
N ARG A 67 0.22 -9.09 10.95
CA ARG A 67 -0.19 -8.27 12.11
C ARG A 67 0.87 -7.23 12.50
N LYS A 68 2.12 -7.47 12.12
CA LYS A 68 3.22 -6.56 12.41
C LYS A 68 3.23 -5.35 11.48
N GLY A 69 2.54 -5.42 10.36
CA GLY A 69 2.47 -4.32 9.42
C GLY A 69 2.47 -4.76 7.97
N ALA A 70 2.63 -3.77 7.10
CA ALA A 70 2.75 -3.95 5.66
C ALA A 70 4.22 -3.79 5.27
N LEU A 71 4.75 -4.80 4.59
CA LEU A 71 6.11 -4.76 4.08
C LEU A 71 6.04 -4.57 2.56
N ILE A 72 6.73 -3.57 2.04
CA ILE A 72 6.72 -3.26 0.62
C ILE A 72 8.14 -3.35 0.08
N GLU A 73 8.32 -4.15 -0.96
CA GLU A 73 9.60 -4.37 -1.61
C GLU A 73 9.52 -3.94 -3.08
N ASP A 74 10.50 -3.13 -3.51
CA ASP A 74 10.61 -2.70 -4.89
C ASP A 74 11.24 -3.82 -5.71
N LEU A 75 10.52 -4.35 -6.69
CA LEU A 75 10.99 -5.46 -7.52
C LEU A 75 11.83 -4.99 -8.71
N VAL A 76 11.81 -3.70 -9.01
CA VAL A 76 12.55 -3.12 -10.12
C VAL A 76 13.91 -2.62 -9.66
N ASP A 77 13.95 -1.93 -8.52
CA ASP A 77 15.17 -1.40 -7.94
C ASP A 77 15.61 -2.27 -6.77
N GLU A 78 16.50 -3.22 -7.03
CA GLU A 78 16.99 -4.15 -6.02
C GLU A 78 17.80 -3.49 -4.91
N GLU A 79 18.33 -2.29 -5.16
CA GLU A 79 19.10 -1.55 -4.16
C GLU A 79 18.21 -0.75 -3.22
N SER A 80 16.94 -0.59 -3.58
CA SER A 80 16.00 0.12 -2.72
C SER A 80 15.71 -0.69 -1.46
N ALA A 81 15.77 -0.05 -0.31
CA ALA A 81 15.49 -0.72 0.96
C ALA A 81 14.02 -1.12 1.05
N VAL A 82 13.77 -2.30 1.60
CA VAL A 82 12.41 -2.74 1.94
C VAL A 82 11.85 -1.79 2.99
N GLN A 83 10.59 -1.40 2.82
CA GLN A 83 9.92 -0.49 3.75
C GLN A 83 8.82 -1.21 4.51
N THR A 84 8.65 -0.86 5.77
CA THR A 84 7.59 -1.39 6.61
C THR A 84 6.74 -0.25 7.15
N ILE A 85 5.43 -0.43 7.14
CA ILE A 85 4.48 0.57 7.61
C ILE A 85 3.41 -0.14 8.45
N SER A 86 2.89 0.54 9.48
CA SER A 86 1.84 -0.08 10.31
C SER A 86 0.60 -0.37 9.49
N LEU A 87 -0.17 -1.40 9.89
CA LEU A 87 -1.42 -1.72 9.21
C LEU A 87 -2.42 -0.57 9.27
N VAL A 88 -2.45 0.17 10.38
CA VAL A 88 -3.35 1.32 10.53
C VAL A 88 -3.01 2.40 9.51
N GLU A 89 -1.73 2.76 9.39
CA GLU A 89 -1.29 3.76 8.41
C GLU A 89 -1.51 3.27 6.98
N PHE A 90 -1.22 2.01 6.72
CA PHE A 90 -1.45 1.40 5.41
C PHE A 90 -2.94 1.44 5.05
N CYS A 91 -3.80 1.04 5.99
CA CYS A 91 -5.24 1.06 5.81
C CYS A 91 -5.75 2.48 5.52
N ASN A 92 -5.26 3.48 6.25
CA ASN A 92 -5.64 4.87 6.01
C ASN A 92 -5.31 5.33 4.59
N ALA A 93 -4.14 4.94 4.09
CA ALA A 93 -3.74 5.29 2.72
C ALA A 93 -4.62 4.58 1.69
N VAL A 94 -4.93 3.30 1.91
CA VAL A 94 -5.78 2.53 1.00
C VAL A 94 -7.21 3.09 0.99
N ASP A 95 -7.76 3.42 2.15
CA ASP A 95 -9.09 4.01 2.25
C ASP A 95 -9.15 5.35 1.51
N ALA A 96 -8.12 6.18 1.65
CA ALA A 96 -8.03 7.45 0.93
C ALA A 96 -7.94 7.23 -0.58
N TRP A 97 -7.22 6.19 -1.01
CA TRP A 97 -7.12 5.83 -2.42
C TRP A 97 -8.47 5.41 -2.98
N ILE A 98 -9.22 4.58 -2.26
CA ILE A 98 -10.56 4.16 -2.65
C ILE A 98 -11.49 5.38 -2.73
N GLU A 99 -11.43 6.26 -1.75
CA GLU A 99 -12.25 7.49 -1.74
C GLU A 99 -11.98 8.34 -2.97
N ALA A 100 -10.71 8.45 -3.36
CA ALA A 100 -10.31 9.30 -4.49
C ALA A 100 -10.58 8.64 -5.85
N PHE A 101 -10.38 7.33 -5.98
CA PHE A 101 -10.32 6.67 -7.29
C PHE A 101 -11.11 5.37 -7.39
N GLY A 102 -11.63 4.85 -6.28
CA GLY A 102 -12.24 3.52 -6.24
C GLY A 102 -13.74 3.49 -6.46
N LYS A 103 -14.33 4.62 -6.80
CA LYS A 103 -15.78 4.73 -7.00
C LYS A 103 -16.14 4.62 -8.48
#